data_432b76cf2a5bd576cb4bcffdcbddc628
#
_entry.id   432b76cf2a5bd576cb4bcffdcbddc628
#
_cell.length_a   1.000
_cell.length_b   1.000
_cell.length_c   1.000
_cell.angle_alpha   90.00
_cell.angle_beta   90.00
_cell.angle_gamma   90.00
#
_symmetry.space_group_name_H-M   'P 1'
#
loop_
_entity.id
_entity.type
_entity.pdbx_description
1 polymer ?
#
loop_
_entity_poly.entity_id
_entity_poly.type
_entity_poly.pdbx_seq_one_letter_code
_entity_poly.pdbx_strand_id
1 'polypeptide(L)'
;QPVKIQETGFLGKRPMADAGGSVALVRGGALGDFILTLPLIRALRDNFPRSRLVLVGDPSTTRLGGAAERVSAEAGDWARMYTQDGPPPTLADQFADCRLLVALLPGGPGAAPDVYLENLRALCTQMRVGDSQPEPGQTRHMTQRLLDPLRDEGIDLPDAPQPRIELPSAPAKGDVVILHPGSGGRHKCWPAQHFVTLLAWLQRQGWQVAVLWGPAEEARRGEFPPALSEAATQLCPASAWELALYLAAAKFYIGNDTGPGHVAAAVGCPTLSLFGPTDPRLWRPLGPAARVVQAPACDLERLGVGTVIDATAEALANLEASDEPVEH
;
A
#
# COMPACT_ATOMS: atom_id res chain seq x y z
N GLN A 1 -27.71 37.02 39.62
CA GLN A 1 -26.71 35.96 39.91
C GLN A 1 -26.56 35.12 38.61
N PRO A 2 -25.35 34.98 38.03
CA PRO A 2 -25.14 34.17 36.83
C PRO A 2 -25.07 32.70 37.24
N VAL A 3 -25.83 31.86 36.53
CA VAL A 3 -25.80 30.41 36.60
C VAL A 3 -24.46 29.91 36.09
N LYS A 4 -23.65 29.26 36.93
CA LYS A 4 -22.45 28.54 36.55
C LYS A 4 -22.86 27.32 35.71
N ILE A 5 -22.50 27.35 34.41
CA ILE A 5 -22.49 26.14 33.57
C ILE A 5 -21.29 25.31 34.05
N GLN A 6 -21.59 24.16 34.69
CA GLN A 6 -20.58 23.15 34.98
C GLN A 6 -20.04 22.62 33.64
N GLU A 7 -18.77 22.83 33.41
CA GLU A 7 -18.00 22.10 32.39
C GLU A 7 -18.08 20.61 32.72
N THR A 8 -18.87 19.87 31.95
CA THR A 8 -18.85 18.39 31.96
C THR A 8 -17.49 17.96 31.44
N GLY A 9 -16.65 17.51 32.37
CA GLY A 9 -15.32 17.00 32.10
C GLY A 9 -15.38 15.94 30.98
N PHE A 10 -14.52 16.11 30.01
CA PHE A 10 -14.18 15.11 29.00
C PHE A 10 -13.73 13.84 29.73
N LEU A 11 -14.64 12.90 29.96
CA LEU A 11 -14.30 11.55 30.38
C LEU A 11 -13.56 10.91 29.21
N GLY A 12 -12.23 10.98 29.22
CA GLY A 12 -11.38 10.27 28.28
C GLY A 12 -11.82 8.80 28.23
N LYS A 13 -12.19 8.32 27.05
CA LYS A 13 -12.47 6.90 26.85
C LYS A 13 -11.26 6.13 27.36
N ARG A 14 -11.49 5.17 28.28
CA ARG A 14 -10.41 4.28 28.73
C ARG A 14 -9.88 3.53 27.52
N PRO A 15 -8.55 3.42 27.36
CA PRO A 15 -7.96 2.64 26.28
C PRO A 15 -8.53 1.22 26.30
N MET A 16 -8.83 0.67 25.14
CA MET A 16 -9.30 -0.69 24.99
C MET A 16 -8.24 -1.66 25.52
N ALA A 17 -8.54 -2.39 26.59
CA ALA A 17 -7.58 -3.31 27.19
C ALA A 17 -7.31 -4.49 26.25
N ASP A 18 -6.02 -4.80 26.01
CA ASP A 18 -5.63 -6.03 25.33
C ASP A 18 -5.77 -7.23 26.28
N ALA A 19 -6.91 -7.88 26.20
CA ALA A 19 -7.22 -9.08 27.00
C ALA A 19 -7.06 -10.40 26.21
N GLY A 20 -6.36 -10.36 25.07
CA GLY A 20 -6.26 -11.49 24.14
C GLY A 20 -7.46 -11.59 23.18
N GLY A 21 -7.65 -12.72 22.52
CA GLY A 21 -8.65 -12.91 21.47
C GLY A 21 -8.10 -12.52 20.08
N SER A 22 -8.95 -11.96 19.21
CA SER A 22 -8.53 -11.49 17.90
C SER A 22 -8.91 -10.04 17.63
N VAL A 23 -8.11 -9.38 16.80
CA VAL A 23 -8.44 -8.10 16.16
C VAL A 23 -8.43 -8.30 14.65
N ALA A 24 -9.40 -7.74 13.96
CA ALA A 24 -9.59 -8.00 12.54
C ALA A 24 -9.55 -6.72 11.71
N LEU A 25 -9.01 -6.82 10.51
CA LEU A 25 -9.05 -5.76 9.51
C LEU A 25 -9.62 -6.33 8.21
N VAL A 26 -10.69 -5.72 7.73
CA VAL A 26 -11.28 -5.99 6.42
C VAL A 26 -10.80 -4.92 5.44
N ARG A 27 -10.06 -5.34 4.42
CA ARG A 27 -9.49 -4.44 3.40
C ARG A 27 -9.50 -5.09 2.03
N GLY A 28 -10.32 -4.61 1.13
CA GLY A 28 -10.25 -4.88 -0.31
C GLY A 28 -9.39 -3.84 -1.03
N GLY A 29 -9.36 -3.90 -2.35
CA GLY A 29 -8.65 -2.94 -3.21
C GLY A 29 -7.37 -3.49 -3.81
N ALA A 30 -6.69 -2.64 -4.60
CA ALA A 30 -5.48 -3.00 -5.30
C ALA A 30 -4.26 -3.10 -4.36
N LEU A 31 -3.15 -3.65 -4.87
CA LEU A 31 -1.90 -3.82 -4.10
C LEU A 31 -1.44 -2.51 -3.42
N GLY A 32 -1.45 -1.38 -4.15
CA GLY A 32 -1.06 -0.08 -3.58
C GLY A 32 -1.94 0.35 -2.42
N ASP A 33 -3.25 0.15 -2.53
CA ASP A 33 -4.22 0.42 -1.47
C ASP A 33 -3.94 -0.39 -0.21
N PHE A 34 -3.58 -1.66 -0.38
CA PHE A 34 -3.21 -2.52 0.75
C PHE A 34 -1.92 -2.03 1.42
N ILE A 35 -0.90 -1.66 0.65
CA ILE A 35 0.36 -1.13 1.21
C ILE A 35 0.12 0.13 2.04
N LEU A 36 -0.74 1.04 1.58
CA LEU A 36 -1.10 2.25 2.33
C LEU A 36 -1.82 1.94 3.66
N THR A 37 -2.34 0.72 3.83
CA THR A 37 -3.00 0.26 5.05
C THR A 37 -2.02 -0.32 6.09
N LEU A 38 -0.76 -0.61 5.73
CA LEU A 38 0.22 -1.21 6.63
C LEU A 38 0.44 -0.44 7.95
N PRO A 39 0.41 0.91 7.99
CA PRO A 39 0.48 1.64 9.25
C PRO A 39 -0.67 1.34 10.20
N LEU A 40 -1.89 1.13 9.68
CA LEU A 40 -3.05 0.71 10.49
C LEU A 40 -2.86 -0.72 11.03
N ILE A 41 -2.38 -1.63 10.18
CA ILE A 41 -2.04 -3.01 10.57
C ILE A 41 -1.02 -2.99 11.70
N ARG A 42 0.01 -2.17 11.60
CA ARG A 42 1.01 -2.01 12.64
C ARG A 42 0.41 -1.43 13.92
N ALA A 43 -0.40 -0.38 13.84
CA ALA A 43 -1.07 0.19 15.01
C ALA A 43 -1.95 -0.84 15.74
N LEU A 44 -2.70 -1.68 15.01
CA LEU A 44 -3.46 -2.78 15.61
C LEU A 44 -2.55 -3.77 16.33
N ARG A 45 -1.43 -4.15 15.72
CA ARG A 45 -0.48 -5.11 16.31
C ARG A 45 0.20 -4.54 17.57
N ASP A 46 0.63 -3.29 17.52
CA ASP A 46 1.35 -2.63 18.62
C ASP A 46 0.44 -2.38 19.83
N ASN A 47 -0.83 -2.07 19.62
CA ASN A 47 -1.81 -1.83 20.68
C ASN A 47 -2.49 -3.11 21.21
N PHE A 48 -2.47 -4.20 20.44
CA PHE A 48 -3.08 -5.48 20.82
C PHE A 48 -2.07 -6.66 20.69
N PRO A 49 -0.91 -6.61 21.41
CA PRO A 49 0.16 -7.59 21.24
C PRO A 49 -0.21 -9.01 21.71
N ARG A 50 -1.27 -9.16 22.51
CA ARG A 50 -1.78 -10.47 22.96
C ARG A 50 -2.90 -11.01 22.10
N SER A 51 -3.40 -10.21 21.16
CA SER A 51 -4.49 -10.60 20.26
C SER A 51 -3.95 -11.14 18.93
N ARG A 52 -4.64 -12.11 18.36
CA ARG A 52 -4.37 -12.57 16.98
C ARG A 52 -4.82 -11.49 16.00
N LEU A 53 -3.97 -11.16 15.04
CA LEU A 53 -4.37 -10.28 13.94
C LEU A 53 -4.93 -11.13 12.79
N VAL A 54 -6.17 -10.83 12.40
CA VAL A 54 -6.88 -11.45 11.26
C VAL A 54 -7.00 -10.43 10.13
N LEU A 55 -6.45 -10.74 8.97
CA LEU A 55 -6.59 -9.90 7.77
C LEU A 55 -7.57 -10.53 6.80
N VAL A 56 -8.62 -9.79 6.45
CA VAL A 56 -9.60 -10.15 5.44
C VAL A 56 -9.34 -9.33 4.18
N GLY A 57 -9.07 -9.99 3.07
CA GLY A 57 -8.79 -9.31 1.81
C GLY A 57 -8.33 -10.27 0.71
N ASP A 58 -7.66 -9.73 -0.30
CA ASP A 58 -7.05 -10.51 -1.36
C ASP A 58 -5.87 -11.33 -0.80
N PRO A 59 -5.87 -12.67 -0.95
CA PRO A 59 -4.81 -13.55 -0.46
C PRO A 59 -3.42 -13.19 -0.99
N SER A 60 -3.32 -12.64 -2.19
CA SER A 60 -2.05 -12.25 -2.81
C SER A 60 -1.37 -11.09 -2.06
N THR A 61 -2.16 -10.17 -1.49
CA THR A 61 -1.66 -8.97 -0.82
C THR A 61 -1.58 -9.10 0.70
N THR A 62 -2.54 -9.79 1.34
CA THR A 62 -2.62 -9.89 2.81
C THR A 62 -1.41 -10.53 3.46
N ARG A 63 -0.63 -11.34 2.71
CA ARG A 63 0.65 -11.89 3.18
C ARG A 63 1.66 -10.80 3.56
N LEU A 64 1.64 -9.66 2.87
CA LEU A 64 2.54 -8.53 3.14
C LEU A 64 2.25 -7.83 4.46
N GLY A 65 1.06 -8.03 5.03
CA GLY A 65 0.67 -7.48 6.33
C GLY A 65 1.25 -8.22 7.53
N GLY A 66 1.92 -9.36 7.34
CA GLY A 66 2.55 -10.12 8.42
C GLY A 66 1.58 -10.70 9.46
N ALA A 67 0.28 -10.85 9.12
CA ALA A 67 -0.72 -11.44 10.02
C ALA A 67 -0.56 -12.95 10.14
N ALA A 68 -0.85 -13.48 11.35
CA ALA A 68 -0.85 -14.91 11.60
C ALA A 68 -2.02 -15.62 10.89
N GLU A 69 -3.14 -14.90 10.70
CA GLU A 69 -4.36 -15.44 10.12
C GLU A 69 -4.87 -14.54 8.98
N ARG A 70 -5.30 -15.16 7.89
CA ARG A 70 -5.78 -14.48 6.67
C ARG A 70 -7.03 -15.15 6.17
N VAL A 71 -8.03 -14.32 5.86
CA VAL A 71 -9.32 -14.74 5.29
C VAL A 71 -9.41 -14.15 3.89
N SER A 72 -9.70 -14.99 2.92
CA SER A 72 -9.92 -14.54 1.55
C SER A 72 -11.30 -13.86 1.43
N ALA A 73 -11.31 -12.60 1.01
CA ALA A 73 -12.54 -11.90 0.69
C ALA A 73 -13.20 -12.42 -0.61
N GLU A 74 -12.49 -13.24 -1.39
CA GLU A 74 -13.00 -13.87 -2.62
C GLU A 74 -13.56 -15.28 -2.36
N ALA A 75 -13.35 -15.84 -1.16
CA ALA A 75 -13.87 -17.15 -0.81
C ALA A 75 -15.40 -17.14 -0.70
N GLY A 76 -16.02 -18.26 -1.09
CA GLY A 76 -17.48 -18.40 -1.08
C GLY A 76 -18.14 -18.11 0.29
N ASP A 77 -17.45 -18.43 1.39
CA ASP A 77 -17.92 -18.10 2.73
C ASP A 77 -17.99 -16.59 2.97
N TRP A 78 -17.01 -15.81 2.49
CA TRP A 78 -17.05 -14.35 2.62
C TRP A 78 -18.12 -13.71 1.71
N ALA A 79 -18.39 -14.30 0.54
CA ALA A 79 -19.47 -13.83 -0.34
C ALA A 79 -20.84 -13.88 0.34
N ARG A 80 -21.07 -14.83 1.26
CA ARG A 80 -22.31 -14.94 2.05
C ARG A 80 -22.52 -13.78 3.01
N MET A 81 -21.49 -13.01 3.34
CA MET A 81 -21.62 -11.78 4.13
C MET A 81 -22.50 -10.72 3.44
N TYR A 82 -22.79 -10.88 2.15
CA TYR A 82 -23.69 -10.00 1.39
C TYR A 82 -25.13 -10.56 1.30
N THR A 83 -25.45 -11.63 2.01
CA THR A 83 -26.78 -12.27 2.01
C THR A 83 -27.50 -12.11 3.35
N GLN A 84 -28.82 -12.34 3.34
CA GLN A 84 -29.68 -12.25 4.54
C GLN A 84 -29.50 -13.45 5.50
N ASP A 85 -28.76 -14.47 5.12
CA ASP A 85 -28.59 -15.70 5.89
C ASP A 85 -27.68 -15.52 7.13
N GLY A 86 -27.04 -14.36 7.23
CA GLY A 86 -26.04 -14.09 8.25
C GLY A 86 -24.65 -14.67 7.93
N PRO A 87 -23.67 -14.44 8.83
CA PRO A 87 -22.34 -15.02 8.67
C PRO A 87 -22.40 -16.54 8.67
N PRO A 88 -21.67 -17.23 7.76
CA PRO A 88 -21.59 -18.69 7.80
C PRO A 88 -20.92 -19.16 9.11
N PRO A 89 -21.28 -20.35 9.63
CA PRO A 89 -20.74 -20.87 10.91
C PRO A 89 -19.20 -20.87 10.94
N THR A 90 -18.55 -21.18 9.83
CA THR A 90 -17.09 -21.16 9.70
C THR A 90 -16.48 -19.80 10.02
N LEU A 91 -17.08 -18.71 9.55
CA LEU A 91 -16.65 -17.34 9.87
C LEU A 91 -17.06 -16.96 11.30
N ALA A 92 -18.28 -17.34 11.74
CA ALA A 92 -18.74 -17.06 13.10
C ALA A 92 -17.79 -17.71 14.14
N ASP A 93 -17.36 -18.95 13.92
CA ASP A 93 -16.40 -19.65 14.79
C ASP A 93 -15.00 -18.98 14.74
N GLN A 94 -14.53 -18.59 13.55
CA GLN A 94 -13.23 -17.95 13.37
C GLN A 94 -13.14 -16.58 14.05
N PHE A 95 -14.27 -15.86 14.13
CA PHE A 95 -14.37 -14.53 14.75
C PHE A 95 -15.00 -14.55 16.14
N ALA A 96 -15.24 -15.72 16.74
CA ALA A 96 -15.95 -15.85 18.02
C ALA A 96 -15.30 -15.07 19.18
N ASP A 97 -14.00 -14.89 19.16
CA ASP A 97 -13.21 -14.10 20.12
C ASP A 97 -12.79 -12.72 19.60
N CYS A 98 -13.44 -12.24 18.51
CA CYS A 98 -13.11 -10.94 17.90
C CYS A 98 -13.50 -9.79 18.83
N ARG A 99 -12.51 -8.96 19.16
CA ARG A 99 -12.65 -7.83 20.09
C ARG A 99 -12.80 -6.49 19.38
N LEU A 100 -12.15 -6.36 18.23
CA LEU A 100 -12.22 -5.18 17.39
C LEU A 100 -12.16 -5.61 15.94
N LEU A 101 -13.10 -5.13 15.13
CA LEU A 101 -13.09 -5.28 13.69
C LEU A 101 -13.04 -3.88 13.08
N VAL A 102 -12.02 -3.63 12.28
CA VAL A 102 -11.93 -2.43 11.46
C VAL A 102 -12.25 -2.80 10.01
N ALA A 103 -13.21 -2.13 9.39
CA ALA A 103 -13.55 -2.32 7.99
C ALA A 103 -13.27 -1.04 7.21
N LEU A 104 -12.37 -1.12 6.23
CA LEU A 104 -12.07 -0.02 5.31
C LEU A 104 -12.81 -0.26 4.00
N LEU A 105 -13.91 0.46 3.81
CA LEU A 105 -14.85 0.24 2.71
C LEU A 105 -14.86 1.45 1.76
N PRO A 106 -14.93 1.23 0.42
CA PRO A 106 -15.07 2.34 -0.53
C PRO A 106 -16.36 3.14 -0.28
N GLY A 107 -16.24 4.46 -0.08
CA GLY A 107 -17.36 5.34 0.27
C GLY A 107 -17.82 5.20 1.72
N GLY A 108 -17.10 4.45 2.54
CA GLY A 108 -17.38 4.28 3.97
C GLY A 108 -18.68 3.52 4.28
N PRO A 109 -19.23 3.71 5.49
CA PRO A 109 -20.43 2.97 5.91
C PRO A 109 -21.67 3.33 5.09
N GLY A 110 -21.75 4.53 4.53
CA GLY A 110 -22.91 4.99 3.77
C GLY A 110 -23.02 4.38 2.36
N ALA A 111 -21.96 3.77 1.85
CA ALA A 111 -21.95 3.15 0.53
C ALA A 111 -22.03 1.60 0.58
N ALA A 112 -21.79 1.01 1.75
CA ALA A 112 -21.85 -0.44 1.92
C ALA A 112 -23.32 -0.91 2.10
N PRO A 113 -23.69 -2.09 1.58
CA PRO A 113 -25.01 -2.67 1.83
C PRO A 113 -25.28 -2.87 3.33
N ASP A 114 -26.49 -2.53 3.81
CA ASP A 114 -26.86 -2.67 5.22
C ASP A 114 -26.66 -4.10 5.72
N VAL A 115 -27.08 -5.09 4.95
CA VAL A 115 -26.91 -6.50 5.27
C VAL A 115 -25.44 -6.88 5.49
N TYR A 116 -24.52 -6.31 4.71
CA TYR A 116 -23.09 -6.56 4.89
C TYR A 116 -22.59 -5.97 6.22
N LEU A 117 -23.01 -4.76 6.54
CA LEU A 117 -22.65 -4.11 7.82
C LEU A 117 -23.26 -4.84 9.02
N GLU A 118 -24.50 -5.34 8.92
CA GLU A 118 -25.14 -6.15 9.94
C GLU A 118 -24.37 -7.46 10.17
N ASN A 119 -23.99 -8.14 9.10
CA ASN A 119 -23.21 -9.38 9.17
C ASN A 119 -21.81 -9.14 9.77
N LEU A 120 -21.13 -8.03 9.44
CA LEU A 120 -19.88 -7.66 10.09
C LEU A 120 -20.05 -7.40 11.59
N ARG A 121 -21.17 -6.74 12.02
CA ARG A 121 -21.49 -6.54 13.44
C ARG A 121 -21.78 -7.85 14.16
N ALA A 122 -22.36 -8.83 13.45
CA ALA A 122 -22.58 -10.17 14.00
C ALA A 122 -21.28 -10.93 14.24
N LEU A 123 -20.23 -10.69 13.42
CA LEU A 123 -18.89 -11.24 13.67
C LEU A 123 -18.16 -10.53 14.81
N CYS A 124 -18.34 -9.22 14.96
CA CYS A 124 -17.69 -8.45 16.02
C CYS A 124 -18.50 -7.21 16.38
N THR A 125 -18.98 -7.16 17.62
CA THR A 125 -19.79 -6.04 18.12
C THR A 125 -19.02 -4.73 18.22
N GLN A 126 -17.71 -4.81 18.49
CA GLN A 126 -16.80 -3.65 18.48
C GLN A 126 -16.30 -3.43 17.05
N MET A 127 -17.14 -2.83 16.21
CA MET A 127 -16.80 -2.56 14.81
C MET A 127 -16.54 -1.08 14.58
N ARG A 128 -15.51 -0.79 13.75
CA ARG A 128 -15.22 0.54 13.23
C ARG A 128 -15.19 0.48 11.70
N VAL A 129 -15.87 1.41 11.07
CA VAL A 129 -15.90 1.50 9.61
C VAL A 129 -15.27 2.80 9.16
N GLY A 130 -14.28 2.71 8.27
CA GLY A 130 -13.63 3.84 7.64
C GLY A 130 -13.86 3.86 6.14
N ASP A 131 -13.76 5.05 5.55
CA ASP A 131 -13.76 5.20 4.11
C ASP A 131 -12.36 4.97 3.57
N SER A 132 -12.23 4.08 2.60
CA SER A 132 -10.97 3.76 1.93
C SER A 132 -10.67 4.65 0.73
N GLN A 133 -11.53 5.63 0.43
CA GLN A 133 -11.37 6.61 -0.63
C GLN A 133 -11.17 8.01 -0.05
N PRO A 134 -10.51 8.93 -0.78
CA PRO A 134 -10.35 10.31 -0.35
C PRO A 134 -11.67 11.07 -0.43
N GLU A 135 -11.90 11.97 0.52
CA GLU A 135 -13.00 12.92 0.44
C GLU A 135 -12.69 14.04 -0.58
N PRO A 136 -13.71 14.65 -1.17
CA PRO A 136 -13.53 15.84 -1.99
C PRO A 136 -12.77 16.94 -1.23
N GLY A 137 -11.69 17.46 -1.82
CA GLY A 137 -10.85 18.50 -1.20
C GLY A 137 -9.90 18.01 -0.10
N GLN A 138 -9.78 16.71 0.14
CA GLN A 138 -8.80 16.17 1.08
C GLN A 138 -7.37 16.53 0.66
N THR A 139 -6.55 16.85 1.68
CA THR A 139 -5.11 17.15 1.50
C THR A 139 -4.22 16.20 2.32
N ARG A 140 -4.78 15.49 3.30
CA ARG A 140 -4.05 14.50 4.10
C ARG A 140 -3.76 13.25 3.27
N HIS A 141 -2.55 12.71 3.42
CA HIS A 141 -2.16 11.46 2.79
C HIS A 141 -3.07 10.29 3.22
N MET A 142 -3.32 9.33 2.30
CA MET A 142 -4.23 8.22 2.58
C MET A 142 -3.79 7.37 3.77
N THR A 143 -2.50 7.18 4.02
CA THR A 143 -2.03 6.48 5.24
C THR A 143 -2.53 7.11 6.54
N GLN A 144 -2.64 8.44 6.57
CA GLN A 144 -3.18 9.16 7.74
C GLN A 144 -4.70 9.03 7.86
N ARG A 145 -5.40 9.10 6.70
CA ARG A 145 -6.85 8.95 6.66
C ARG A 145 -7.30 7.55 7.09
N LEU A 146 -6.60 6.52 6.64
CA LEU A 146 -6.94 5.14 6.96
C LEU A 146 -6.83 4.82 8.47
N LEU A 147 -6.17 5.67 9.27
CA LEU A 147 -6.13 5.57 10.72
C LEU A 147 -7.34 6.22 11.43
N ASP A 148 -8.14 7.03 10.72
CA ASP A 148 -9.24 7.78 11.33
C ASP A 148 -10.24 6.92 12.12
N PRO A 149 -10.61 5.68 11.70
CA PRO A 149 -11.51 4.83 12.47
C PRO A 149 -11.03 4.52 13.90
N LEU A 150 -9.74 4.69 14.18
CA LEU A 150 -9.12 4.38 15.48
C LEU A 150 -8.77 5.62 16.33
N ARG A 151 -8.93 6.85 15.80
CA ARG A 151 -8.45 8.08 16.48
C ARG A 151 -9.05 8.31 17.85
N ASP A 152 -10.32 7.96 18.06
CA ASP A 152 -11.03 8.24 19.30
C ASP A 152 -11.12 7.01 20.22
N GLU A 153 -10.34 5.98 19.96
CA GLU A 153 -10.43 4.70 20.67
C GLU A 153 -9.38 4.54 21.77
N GLY A 154 -8.59 5.57 22.05
CA GLY A 154 -7.49 5.48 23.03
C GLY A 154 -6.36 4.56 22.57
N ILE A 155 -6.22 4.40 21.25
CA ILE A 155 -5.21 3.61 20.56
C ILE A 155 -4.05 4.54 20.21
N ASP A 156 -2.82 4.10 20.49
CA ASP A 156 -1.63 4.84 20.11
C ASP A 156 -1.42 4.76 18.59
N LEU A 157 -1.47 5.91 17.93
CA LEU A 157 -1.37 6.04 16.48
C LEU A 157 -0.12 6.84 16.11
N PRO A 158 0.60 6.44 15.05
CA PRO A 158 1.79 7.17 14.61
C PRO A 158 1.42 8.55 14.03
N ASP A 159 2.16 9.59 14.40
CA ASP A 159 2.00 10.95 13.85
C ASP A 159 2.37 10.99 12.35
N ALA A 160 3.40 10.26 11.97
CA ALA A 160 3.87 10.14 10.59
C ALA A 160 3.83 8.68 10.12
N PRO A 161 2.63 8.19 9.73
CA PRO A 161 2.45 6.79 9.37
C PRO A 161 3.18 6.46 8.06
N GLN A 162 4.14 5.54 8.13
CA GLN A 162 4.87 5.03 6.98
C GLN A 162 4.61 3.53 6.77
N PRO A 163 4.20 3.09 5.57
CA PRO A 163 4.11 1.70 5.23
C PRO A 163 5.47 1.01 5.35
N ARG A 164 5.51 -0.16 5.97
CA ARG A 164 6.71 -0.99 6.05
C ARG A 164 6.33 -2.45 5.88
N ILE A 165 7.02 -3.13 4.97
CA ILE A 165 6.94 -4.58 4.81
C ILE A 165 8.13 -5.19 5.55
N GLU A 166 7.83 -6.08 6.50
CA GLU A 166 8.83 -6.82 7.26
C GLU A 166 9.16 -8.12 6.51
N LEU A 167 10.40 -8.21 6.04
CA LEU A 167 10.92 -9.43 5.41
C LEU A 167 11.74 -10.20 6.45
N PRO A 168 11.46 -11.50 6.70
CA PRO A 168 12.17 -12.32 7.71
C PRO A 168 13.68 -12.39 7.46
N SER A 169 14.09 -12.35 6.20
CA SER A 169 15.47 -12.16 5.78
C SER A 169 15.48 -11.19 4.62
N ALA A 170 16.04 -9.99 4.84
CA ALA A 170 16.22 -9.03 3.76
C ALA A 170 17.29 -9.62 2.80
N PRO A 171 17.02 -9.68 1.48
CA PRO A 171 18.02 -10.07 0.51
C PRO A 171 19.16 -9.03 0.51
N ALA A 172 20.35 -9.47 0.11
CA ALA A 172 21.46 -8.54 -0.11
C ALA A 172 21.08 -7.54 -1.21
N LYS A 173 21.42 -6.27 -1.01
CA LYS A 173 21.25 -5.24 -2.04
C LYS A 173 22.14 -5.57 -3.23
N GLY A 174 21.56 -5.55 -4.41
CA GLY A 174 22.25 -5.66 -5.70
C GLY A 174 22.32 -4.30 -6.41
N ASP A 175 22.91 -4.32 -7.60
CA ASP A 175 23.11 -3.12 -8.44
C ASP A 175 22.08 -3.01 -9.57
N VAL A 176 20.95 -3.71 -9.45
CA VAL A 176 19.92 -3.75 -10.48
C VAL A 176 18.95 -2.58 -10.32
N VAL A 177 18.77 -1.81 -11.37
CA VAL A 177 17.69 -0.81 -11.50
C VAL A 177 16.46 -1.49 -12.11
N ILE A 178 15.33 -1.41 -11.44
CA ILE A 178 14.08 -2.00 -11.90
C ILE A 178 13.21 -0.92 -12.56
N LEU A 179 12.82 -1.13 -13.82
CA LEU A 179 11.85 -0.31 -14.54
C LEU A 179 10.48 -1.02 -14.56
N HIS A 180 9.41 -0.27 -14.27
CA HIS A 180 8.04 -0.77 -14.38
C HIS A 180 7.22 0.14 -15.31
N PRO A 181 7.11 -0.21 -16.61
CA PRO A 181 6.47 0.65 -17.60
C PRO A 181 4.94 0.57 -17.57
N GLY A 182 4.37 -0.39 -16.83
CA GLY A 182 2.94 -0.64 -16.79
C GLY A 182 2.18 0.15 -15.73
N SER A 183 0.86 0.00 -15.78
CA SER A 183 -0.11 0.41 -14.77
C SER A 183 -1.44 -0.31 -15.02
N GLY A 184 -2.28 -0.41 -13.99
CA GLY A 184 -3.66 -0.89 -14.14
C GLY A 184 -4.56 -0.03 -15.05
N GLY A 185 -4.17 1.22 -15.33
CA GLY A 185 -4.88 2.12 -16.24
C GLY A 185 -3.94 2.74 -17.27
N ARG A 186 -4.28 2.66 -18.56
CA ARG A 186 -3.44 3.22 -19.65
C ARG A 186 -3.16 4.72 -19.49
N HIS A 187 -4.13 5.48 -18.99
CA HIS A 187 -4.00 6.93 -18.73
C HIS A 187 -3.02 7.27 -17.60
N LYS A 188 -2.57 6.27 -16.84
CA LYS A 188 -1.53 6.38 -15.81
C LYS A 188 -0.18 5.87 -16.27
N CYS A 189 -0.01 5.55 -17.55
CA CYS A 189 1.26 5.09 -18.09
C CYS A 189 2.01 6.23 -18.78
N TRP A 190 3.25 6.42 -18.37
CA TRP A 190 4.21 7.21 -19.15
C TRP A 190 4.49 6.49 -20.48
N PRO A 191 4.67 7.19 -21.61
CA PRO A 191 4.84 6.56 -22.90
C PRO A 191 5.92 5.49 -22.88
N ALA A 192 5.59 4.27 -23.32
CA ALA A 192 6.51 3.13 -23.26
C ALA A 192 7.81 3.36 -24.04
N GLN A 193 7.78 4.18 -25.11
CA GLN A 193 8.97 4.56 -25.88
C GLN A 193 9.93 5.42 -25.03
N HIS A 194 9.44 6.19 -24.08
CA HIS A 194 10.28 6.95 -23.15
C HIS A 194 11.00 6.00 -22.16
N PHE A 195 10.34 4.90 -21.73
CA PHE A 195 11.02 3.86 -20.95
C PHE A 195 12.12 3.16 -21.74
N VAL A 196 11.97 2.96 -23.06
CA VAL A 196 13.06 2.45 -23.93
C VAL A 196 14.25 3.40 -23.92
N THR A 197 13.99 4.70 -24.02
CA THR A 197 15.05 5.72 -24.00
C THR A 197 15.76 5.76 -22.63
N LEU A 198 14.99 5.67 -21.54
CA LEU A 198 15.53 5.61 -20.18
C LEU A 198 16.35 4.34 -19.94
N LEU A 199 15.87 3.18 -20.40
CA LEU A 199 16.59 1.91 -20.36
C LEU A 199 17.96 2.03 -21.05
N ALA A 200 17.99 2.52 -22.29
CA ALA A 200 19.21 2.68 -23.04
C ALA A 200 20.18 3.70 -22.38
N TRP A 201 19.65 4.73 -21.72
CA TRP A 201 20.48 5.68 -20.97
C TRP A 201 21.09 5.01 -19.72
N LEU A 202 20.32 4.29 -18.92
CA LEU A 202 20.80 3.56 -17.72
C LEU A 202 21.93 2.57 -18.10
N GLN A 203 21.73 1.79 -19.17
CA GLN A 203 22.75 0.84 -19.65
C GLN A 203 24.04 1.53 -20.10
N ARG A 204 23.96 2.70 -20.74
CA ARG A 204 25.15 3.51 -21.08
C ARG A 204 25.87 4.06 -19.85
N GLN A 205 25.17 4.26 -18.73
CA GLN A 205 25.78 4.61 -17.44
C GLN A 205 26.37 3.40 -16.70
N GLY A 206 26.27 2.19 -17.27
CA GLY A 206 26.81 0.95 -16.69
C GLY A 206 25.86 0.22 -15.74
N TRP A 207 24.61 0.68 -15.59
CA TRP A 207 23.65 0.02 -14.70
C TRP A 207 23.12 -1.28 -15.31
N GLN A 208 22.97 -2.30 -14.46
CA GLN A 208 22.16 -3.46 -14.79
C GLN A 208 20.68 -3.09 -14.67
N VAL A 209 19.90 -3.39 -15.70
CA VAL A 209 18.48 -3.03 -15.73
C VAL A 209 17.60 -4.25 -15.86
N ALA A 210 16.55 -4.30 -15.09
CA ALA A 210 15.47 -5.27 -15.22
C ALA A 210 14.14 -4.56 -15.49
N VAL A 211 13.27 -5.19 -16.26
CA VAL A 211 11.90 -4.71 -16.52
C VAL A 211 10.93 -5.61 -15.78
N LEU A 212 10.09 -4.98 -14.94
CA LEU A 212 9.06 -5.62 -14.15
C LEU A 212 7.75 -5.67 -14.94
N TRP A 213 7.13 -6.86 -14.94
CA TRP A 213 5.83 -7.12 -15.53
C TRP A 213 4.89 -7.69 -14.47
N GLY A 214 3.78 -7.03 -14.23
CA GLY A 214 2.70 -7.55 -13.42
C GLY A 214 1.66 -8.30 -14.26
N PRO A 215 0.65 -8.91 -13.65
CA PRO A 215 -0.40 -9.63 -14.37
C PRO A 215 -1.15 -8.76 -15.40
N ALA A 216 -1.34 -7.48 -15.12
CA ALA A 216 -2.02 -6.55 -16.03
C ALA A 216 -1.19 -6.25 -17.30
N GLU A 217 0.13 -6.16 -17.15
CA GLU A 217 1.07 -5.92 -18.25
C GLU A 217 1.31 -7.20 -19.05
N GLU A 218 1.40 -8.34 -18.37
CA GLU A 218 1.63 -9.64 -19.04
C GLU A 218 0.53 -9.95 -20.07
N ALA A 219 -0.73 -9.68 -19.73
CA ALA A 219 -1.86 -9.82 -20.65
C ALA A 219 -1.77 -8.88 -21.87
N ARG A 220 -0.98 -7.83 -21.80
CA ARG A 220 -0.85 -6.76 -22.81
C ARG A 220 0.58 -6.59 -23.31
N ARG A 221 1.44 -7.58 -23.09
CA ARG A 221 2.88 -7.48 -23.37
C ARG A 221 3.21 -7.08 -24.81
N GLY A 222 2.42 -7.55 -25.76
CA GLY A 222 2.55 -7.19 -27.18
C GLY A 222 2.24 -5.71 -27.51
N GLU A 223 1.70 -4.94 -26.59
CA GLU A 223 1.49 -3.50 -26.76
C GLU A 223 2.74 -2.66 -26.41
N PHE A 224 3.72 -3.28 -25.74
CA PHE A 224 4.96 -2.60 -25.36
C PHE A 224 6.03 -2.77 -26.43
N PRO A 225 6.95 -1.78 -26.60
CA PRO A 225 8.07 -1.89 -27.53
C PRO A 225 8.92 -3.14 -27.25
N PRO A 226 9.28 -3.95 -28.26
CA PRO A 226 10.08 -5.17 -28.08
C PRO A 226 11.41 -4.93 -27.33
N ALA A 227 12.01 -3.77 -27.49
CA ALA A 227 13.23 -3.39 -26.80
C ALA A 227 13.15 -3.51 -25.27
N LEU A 228 11.97 -3.30 -24.64
CA LEU A 228 11.81 -3.49 -23.20
C LEU A 228 11.89 -4.97 -22.78
N SER A 229 11.55 -5.88 -23.68
CA SER A 229 11.62 -7.33 -23.43
C SER A 229 12.96 -7.95 -23.85
N GLU A 230 13.62 -7.39 -24.84
CA GLU A 230 14.82 -7.96 -25.47
C GLU A 230 16.12 -7.42 -24.86
N ALA A 231 16.11 -6.15 -24.42
CA ALA A 231 17.33 -5.47 -23.99
C ALA A 231 17.59 -5.50 -22.48
N ALA A 232 16.70 -6.11 -21.67
CA ALA A 232 16.82 -6.14 -20.21
C ALA A 232 16.37 -7.47 -19.62
N THR A 233 16.83 -7.77 -18.41
CA THR A 233 16.30 -8.90 -17.62
C THR A 233 14.81 -8.72 -17.35
N GLN A 234 14.03 -9.81 -17.47
CA GLN A 234 12.59 -9.78 -17.27
C GLN A 234 12.24 -10.31 -15.88
N LEU A 235 11.48 -9.54 -15.11
CA LEU A 235 10.97 -9.92 -13.81
C LEU A 235 9.45 -10.09 -13.87
N CYS A 236 8.97 -11.30 -13.66
CA CYS A 236 7.55 -11.66 -13.66
C CYS A 236 7.21 -12.33 -12.32
N PRO A 237 7.08 -11.58 -11.22
CA PRO A 237 6.84 -12.16 -9.91
C PRO A 237 5.50 -12.90 -9.86
N ALA A 238 5.51 -14.13 -9.36
CA ALA A 238 4.31 -14.96 -9.22
C ALA A 238 3.41 -14.51 -8.05
N SER A 239 3.90 -13.63 -7.19
CA SER A 239 3.15 -13.12 -6.03
C SER A 239 3.65 -11.73 -5.58
N ALA A 240 2.81 -11.02 -4.83
CA ALA A 240 3.21 -9.77 -4.20
C ALA A 240 4.39 -9.94 -3.21
N TRP A 241 4.53 -11.13 -2.61
CA TRP A 241 5.66 -11.45 -1.76
C TRP A 241 6.97 -11.57 -2.55
N GLU A 242 6.95 -12.26 -3.67
CA GLU A 242 8.12 -12.37 -4.55
C GLU A 242 8.50 -11.01 -5.13
N LEU A 243 7.51 -10.19 -5.52
CA LEU A 243 7.72 -8.80 -5.90
C LEU A 243 8.45 -8.02 -4.80
N ALA A 244 8.03 -8.18 -3.53
CA ALA A 244 8.68 -7.52 -2.39
C ALA A 244 10.14 -7.95 -2.24
N LEU A 245 10.48 -9.23 -2.46
CA LEU A 245 11.85 -9.73 -2.44
C LEU A 245 12.71 -9.14 -3.57
N TYR A 246 12.20 -9.10 -4.80
CA TYR A 246 12.92 -8.48 -5.92
C TYR A 246 13.19 -7.00 -5.67
N LEU A 247 12.18 -6.27 -5.19
CA LEU A 247 12.31 -4.85 -4.89
C LEU A 247 13.21 -4.57 -3.68
N ALA A 248 13.21 -5.46 -2.67
CA ALA A 248 14.13 -5.34 -1.55
C ALA A 248 15.60 -5.52 -1.95
N ALA A 249 15.86 -6.36 -2.95
CA ALA A 249 17.19 -6.58 -3.51
C ALA A 249 17.63 -5.50 -4.50
N ALA A 250 16.71 -4.71 -5.04
CA ALA A 250 17.01 -3.72 -6.08
C ALA A 250 17.82 -2.53 -5.54
N LYS A 251 18.68 -1.96 -6.39
CA LYS A 251 19.37 -0.68 -6.13
C LYS A 251 18.39 0.49 -6.19
N PHE A 252 17.53 0.49 -7.20
CA PHE A 252 16.59 1.58 -7.46
C PHE A 252 15.38 1.08 -8.24
N TYR A 253 14.22 1.67 -8.01
CA TYR A 253 12.98 1.40 -8.74
C TYR A 253 12.46 2.66 -9.42
N ILE A 254 12.06 2.54 -10.69
CA ILE A 254 11.41 3.62 -11.45
C ILE A 254 10.14 3.05 -12.10
N GLY A 255 9.01 3.70 -11.90
CA GLY A 255 7.76 3.28 -12.52
C GLY A 255 6.65 4.32 -12.42
N ASN A 256 5.53 4.01 -13.03
CA ASN A 256 4.33 4.81 -12.93
C ASN A 256 3.73 4.75 -11.50
N ASP A 257 2.76 5.59 -11.19
CA ASP A 257 1.93 5.52 -9.98
C ASP A 257 1.15 4.20 -9.94
N THR A 258 1.72 3.20 -9.25
CA THR A 258 1.22 1.82 -9.22
C THR A 258 1.58 1.09 -7.92
N GLY A 259 0.92 -0.05 -7.68
CA GLY A 259 1.19 -0.92 -6.52
C GLY A 259 2.66 -1.29 -6.32
N PRO A 260 3.41 -1.71 -7.36
CA PRO A 260 4.85 -2.00 -7.23
C PRO A 260 5.69 -0.85 -6.67
N GLY A 261 5.41 0.41 -7.00
CA GLY A 261 6.09 1.58 -6.43
C GLY A 261 5.87 1.70 -4.92
N HIS A 262 4.65 1.41 -4.45
CA HIS A 262 4.35 1.36 -3.01
C HIS A 262 5.08 0.23 -2.30
N VAL A 263 5.13 -0.96 -2.91
CA VAL A 263 5.90 -2.09 -2.37
C VAL A 263 7.38 -1.74 -2.28
N ALA A 264 7.96 -1.15 -3.35
CA ALA A 264 9.36 -0.73 -3.38
C ALA A 264 9.70 0.21 -2.21
N ALA A 265 8.91 1.27 -2.04
CA ALA A 265 9.09 2.21 -0.94
C ALA A 265 8.93 1.53 0.44
N ALA A 266 7.97 0.62 0.59
CA ALA A 266 7.68 -0.07 1.86
C ALA A 266 8.73 -1.11 2.26
N VAL A 267 9.47 -1.70 1.30
CA VAL A 267 10.65 -2.56 1.58
C VAL A 267 11.94 -1.76 1.73
N GLY A 268 11.90 -0.42 1.62
CA GLY A 268 13.07 0.45 1.72
C GLY A 268 13.93 0.48 0.45
N CYS A 269 13.37 0.11 -0.70
CA CYS A 269 14.01 0.36 -2.00
C CYS A 269 13.87 1.84 -2.36
N PRO A 270 14.95 2.53 -2.73
CA PRO A 270 14.86 3.87 -3.29
C PRO A 270 13.98 3.87 -4.55
N THR A 271 13.05 4.82 -4.63
CA THR A 271 12.02 4.82 -5.68
C THR A 271 11.86 6.18 -6.35
N LEU A 272 11.58 6.17 -7.65
CA LEU A 272 11.08 7.30 -8.42
C LEU A 272 9.74 6.93 -9.04
N SER A 273 8.66 7.55 -8.58
CA SER A 273 7.31 7.31 -9.09
C SER A 273 6.86 8.45 -9.99
N LEU A 274 6.37 8.10 -11.18
CA LEU A 274 5.88 9.04 -12.19
C LEU A 274 4.37 9.22 -12.03
N PHE A 275 3.96 10.42 -11.69
CA PHE A 275 2.58 10.78 -11.44
C PHE A 275 1.99 11.60 -12.58
N GLY A 276 0.83 11.19 -13.05
CA GLY A 276 0.01 11.90 -14.03
C GLY A 276 -1.25 12.46 -13.38
N PRO A 277 -2.43 11.87 -13.65
CA PRO A 277 -3.71 12.39 -13.18
C PRO A 277 -3.95 12.25 -11.67
N THR A 278 -3.21 11.38 -10.99
CA THR A 278 -3.35 11.11 -9.56
C THR A 278 -2.61 12.17 -8.74
N ASP A 279 -3.21 12.62 -7.63
CA ASP A 279 -2.59 13.60 -6.74
C ASP A 279 -1.54 12.93 -5.82
N PRO A 280 -0.23 13.23 -5.96
CA PRO A 280 0.81 12.63 -5.15
C PRO A 280 0.74 13.05 -3.67
N ARG A 281 0.07 14.13 -3.32
CA ARG A 281 -0.15 14.51 -1.92
C ARG A 281 -0.96 13.46 -1.18
N LEU A 282 -1.88 12.79 -1.88
CA LEU A 282 -2.75 11.76 -1.33
C LEU A 282 -2.17 10.35 -1.46
N TRP A 283 -1.49 10.08 -2.59
CA TRP A 283 -1.22 8.71 -3.03
C TRP A 283 0.24 8.35 -3.24
N ARG A 284 1.19 9.28 -3.05
CA ARG A 284 2.60 8.95 -3.30
C ARG A 284 3.05 7.78 -2.41
N PRO A 285 3.94 6.91 -2.90
CA PRO A 285 4.64 5.96 -2.05
C PRO A 285 5.39 6.68 -0.93
N LEU A 286 5.35 6.12 0.29
CA LEU A 286 6.08 6.63 1.44
C LEU A 286 7.19 5.65 1.81
N GLY A 287 8.41 6.15 1.90
CA GLY A 287 9.62 5.41 2.26
C GLY A 287 10.81 6.35 2.40
N PRO A 288 11.94 5.87 2.96
CA PRO A 288 13.09 6.73 3.30
C PRO A 288 13.67 7.49 2.10
N ALA A 289 13.64 6.88 0.91
CA ALA A 289 14.19 7.44 -0.32
C ALA A 289 13.15 7.41 -1.47
N ALA A 290 11.86 7.59 -1.14
CA ALA A 290 10.79 7.67 -2.12
C ALA A 290 10.68 9.09 -2.70
N ARG A 291 10.77 9.19 -4.03
CA ARG A 291 10.66 10.43 -4.80
C ARG A 291 9.53 10.36 -5.82
N VAL A 292 9.05 11.52 -6.22
CA VAL A 292 7.97 11.67 -7.20
C VAL A 292 8.36 12.68 -8.26
N VAL A 293 8.05 12.38 -9.51
CA VAL A 293 7.99 13.35 -10.60
C VAL A 293 6.53 13.49 -11.02
N GLN A 294 5.97 14.69 -10.86
CA GLN A 294 4.62 15.04 -11.31
C GLN A 294 4.69 15.55 -12.75
N ALA A 295 3.91 14.94 -13.62
CA ALA A 295 3.82 15.35 -15.02
C ALA A 295 3.17 16.75 -15.15
N PRO A 296 3.65 17.59 -16.10
CA PRO A 296 3.01 18.87 -16.41
C PRO A 296 1.53 18.70 -16.75
N ALA A 297 0.68 19.54 -16.21
CA ALA A 297 -0.77 19.48 -16.37
C ALA A 297 -1.40 18.11 -16.02
N CYS A 298 -0.78 17.34 -15.14
CA CYS A 298 -1.20 15.98 -14.76
C CYS A 298 -1.29 14.99 -15.94
N ASP A 299 -0.50 15.21 -17.00
CA ASP A 299 -0.52 14.44 -18.24
C ASP A 299 0.85 13.82 -18.51
N LEU A 300 0.96 12.49 -18.37
CA LEU A 300 2.22 11.76 -18.55
C LEU A 300 2.77 11.84 -19.98
N GLU A 301 1.95 12.10 -20.98
CA GLU A 301 2.44 12.30 -22.35
C GLU A 301 3.28 13.58 -22.47
N ARG A 302 3.05 14.55 -21.58
CA ARG A 302 3.81 15.80 -21.50
C ARG A 302 5.07 15.70 -20.64
N LEU A 303 5.26 14.59 -19.94
CA LEU A 303 6.46 14.38 -19.15
C LEU A 303 7.63 13.98 -20.07
N GLY A 304 8.52 14.92 -20.30
CA GLY A 304 9.71 14.70 -21.16
C GLY A 304 10.68 13.67 -20.54
N VAL A 305 11.28 12.85 -21.40
CA VAL A 305 12.25 11.83 -20.97
C VAL A 305 13.47 12.45 -20.28
N GLY A 306 13.92 13.63 -20.72
CA GLY A 306 15.03 14.37 -20.09
C GLY A 306 14.77 14.64 -18.61
N THR A 307 13.58 15.11 -18.26
CA THR A 307 13.19 15.38 -16.86
C THR A 307 13.30 14.12 -15.99
N VAL A 308 12.88 12.96 -16.52
CA VAL A 308 12.96 11.69 -15.77
C VAL A 308 14.41 11.21 -15.66
N ILE A 309 15.21 11.38 -16.71
CA ILE A 309 16.66 11.08 -16.71
C ILE A 309 17.36 11.93 -15.65
N ASP A 310 17.14 13.25 -15.63
CA ASP A 310 17.77 14.15 -14.68
C ASP A 310 17.41 13.79 -13.22
N ALA A 311 16.13 13.53 -12.95
CA ALA A 311 15.67 13.08 -11.63
C ALA A 311 16.25 11.72 -11.22
N THR A 312 16.44 10.80 -12.19
CA THR A 312 17.06 9.49 -11.96
C THR A 312 18.54 9.64 -11.66
N ALA A 313 19.27 10.44 -12.44
CA ALA A 313 20.70 10.72 -12.24
C ALA A 313 20.97 11.31 -10.86
N GLU A 314 20.18 12.33 -10.47
CA GLU A 314 20.27 12.93 -9.13
C GLU A 314 20.01 11.90 -8.02
N ALA A 315 18.98 11.04 -8.18
CA ALA A 315 18.64 10.04 -7.19
C ALA A 315 19.78 8.99 -7.04
N LEU A 316 20.32 8.50 -8.13
CA LEU A 316 21.40 7.50 -8.12
C LEU A 316 22.72 8.09 -7.54
N ALA A 317 23.09 9.31 -7.90
CA ALA A 317 24.25 9.99 -7.34
C ALA A 317 24.16 10.15 -5.80
N ASN A 318 22.97 10.48 -5.28
CA ASN A 318 22.75 10.58 -3.83
C ASN A 318 22.88 9.23 -3.13
N LEU A 319 22.53 8.12 -3.79
CA LEU A 319 22.69 6.77 -3.24
C LEU A 319 24.16 6.35 -3.19
N GLU A 320 24.93 6.64 -4.23
CA GLU A 320 26.37 6.36 -4.28
C GLU A 320 27.11 7.13 -3.19
N ALA A 321 26.81 8.42 -3.02
CA ALA A 321 27.40 9.25 -1.96
C ALA A 321 27.06 8.76 -0.55
N SER A 322 25.90 8.07 -0.36
CA SER A 322 25.51 7.53 0.94
C SER A 322 26.13 6.16 1.23
N ASP A 323 26.60 5.45 0.21
CA ASP A 323 27.25 4.13 0.32
C ASP A 323 28.78 4.25 0.52
N GLU A 324 29.39 5.45 0.36
CA GLU A 324 30.79 5.67 0.66
C GLU A 324 31.02 5.59 2.18
N PRO A 325 31.99 4.75 2.64
CA PRO A 325 32.31 4.66 4.07
C PRO A 325 32.80 6.03 4.56
N VAL A 326 32.20 6.53 5.64
CA VAL A 326 32.72 7.70 6.35
C VAL A 326 34.11 7.32 6.87
N GLU A 327 35.17 7.78 6.22
CA GLU A 327 36.53 7.67 6.72
C GLU A 327 36.61 8.44 8.05
N HIS A 328 36.76 7.71 9.14
CA HIS A 328 37.01 8.23 10.49
C HIS A 328 38.47 8.19 10.82
#